data_449717fa5726aa039d90e67db443ab37
#
_entry.id   449717fa5726aa039d90e67db443ab37
#
_cell.length_a   1.000
_cell.length_b   1.000
_cell.length_c   1.000
_cell.angle_alpha   90.00
_cell.angle_beta   90.00
_cell.angle_gamma   90.00
#
_symmetry.space_group_name_H-M   'P 1'
#
loop_
_entity.id
_entity.type
_entity.pdbx_description
1 polymer ?
#
loop_
_entity_poly.entity_id
_entity_poly.type
_entity_poly.pdbx_seq_one_letter_code
_entity_poly.pdbx_strand_id
1 'polypeptide(L)'
;MYFRDKSDNEVGGFAITDPDDLLFVREFVTVKQEVTCVSVKFDDGAVADFFDAQVDLGRKPEQFARIWLHSHPGDSPEPSAIDEETFQRVFGHCQWAVLFVVAQDNKTYARLRFNVGPGGQVLVPTAIDYGHDFGPSSHELWDAEYAANIKAADWPTNQIVPEKDTPVHDLDNYAFPYDFLDEFQQMEPAERQFVLDELADRPDLWDEKGVMAV
;
A
#
# COMPACT_ATOMS: atom_id res chain seq x y z
N MET A 1 2.44 7.70 -9.02
CA MET A 1 3.24 8.87 -8.60
C MET A 1 2.40 9.91 -7.89
N TYR A 2 1.38 10.50 -8.53
CA TYR A 2 0.64 11.63 -7.96
C TYR A 2 0.10 11.36 -6.55
N PHE A 3 -0.56 10.24 -6.32
CA PHE A 3 -1.11 9.88 -5.01
C PHE A 3 -0.01 9.60 -3.97
N ARG A 4 1.08 8.94 -4.36
CA ARG A 4 2.24 8.71 -3.49
C ARG A 4 2.83 10.01 -2.95
N ASP A 5 2.91 11.03 -3.83
CA ASP A 5 3.57 12.31 -3.52
C ASP A 5 2.64 13.30 -2.77
N LYS A 6 1.43 12.87 -2.38
CA LYS A 6 0.44 13.70 -1.67
C LYS A 6 0.67 13.78 -0.17
N SER A 7 1.19 12.71 0.42
CA SER A 7 1.45 12.63 1.86
C SER A 7 2.54 11.60 2.13
N ASP A 8 2.96 11.50 3.37
CA ASP A 8 3.89 10.48 3.84
C ASP A 8 3.19 9.14 4.17
N ASN A 9 1.91 9.00 3.81
CA ASN A 9 1.19 7.75 3.96
C ASN A 9 1.19 6.94 2.68
N GLU A 10 1.05 5.64 2.82
CA GLU A 10 0.80 4.73 1.70
C GLU A 10 -0.55 5.02 1.05
N VAL A 11 -0.66 4.72 -0.22
CA VAL A 11 -1.94 4.75 -0.95
C VAL A 11 -2.05 3.49 -1.77
N GLY A 12 -3.12 2.75 -1.56
CA GLY A 12 -3.41 1.52 -2.28
C GLY A 12 -4.58 1.65 -3.25
N GLY A 13 -4.68 0.66 -4.15
CA GLY A 13 -5.80 0.56 -5.08
C GLY A 13 -5.66 -0.62 -6.02
N PHE A 14 -6.54 -0.64 -6.99
CA PHE A 14 -6.59 -1.67 -8.01
C PHE A 14 -6.15 -1.12 -9.36
N ALA A 15 -5.32 -1.88 -10.06
CA ALA A 15 -5.02 -1.59 -11.45
C ALA A 15 -6.10 -2.20 -12.35
N ILE A 16 -6.57 -1.41 -13.31
CA ILE A 16 -7.44 -1.88 -14.39
C ILE A 16 -6.57 -2.12 -15.61
N THR A 17 -6.68 -3.30 -16.18
CA THR A 17 -5.84 -3.75 -17.28
C THR A 17 -6.58 -3.80 -18.61
N ASP A 18 -5.79 -3.86 -19.68
CA ASP A 18 -6.30 -4.10 -21.02
C ASP A 18 -6.92 -5.51 -21.12
N PRO A 19 -8.06 -5.69 -21.82
CA PRO A 19 -8.68 -7.01 -21.98
C PRO A 19 -7.83 -8.02 -22.78
N ASP A 20 -6.96 -7.53 -23.65
CA ASP A 20 -6.12 -8.35 -24.52
C ASP A 20 -4.69 -8.55 -23.94
N ASP A 21 -4.31 -7.71 -22.97
CA ASP A 21 -3.06 -7.82 -22.22
C ASP A 21 -3.28 -7.53 -20.73
N LEU A 22 -3.44 -8.57 -19.94
CA LEU A 22 -3.75 -8.48 -18.51
C LEU A 22 -2.60 -7.95 -17.64
N LEU A 23 -1.43 -7.73 -18.18
CA LEU A 23 -0.32 -7.06 -17.50
C LEU A 23 -0.13 -5.61 -17.96
N PHE A 24 -0.86 -5.18 -18.98
CA PHE A 24 -0.84 -3.79 -19.41
C PHE A 24 -1.86 -2.96 -18.60
N VAL A 25 -1.36 -2.22 -17.63
CA VAL A 25 -2.16 -1.36 -16.76
C VAL A 25 -2.59 -0.10 -17.50
N ARG A 26 -3.90 0.09 -17.64
CA ARG A 26 -4.53 1.25 -18.27
C ARG A 26 -4.88 2.34 -17.26
N GLU A 27 -5.30 1.93 -16.06
CA GLU A 27 -5.85 2.83 -15.07
C GLU A 27 -5.52 2.32 -13.66
N PHE A 28 -5.32 3.22 -12.73
CA PHE A 28 -5.22 2.94 -11.30
C PHE A 28 -6.39 3.61 -10.60
N VAL A 29 -7.13 2.86 -9.80
CA VAL A 29 -8.32 3.32 -9.09
C VAL A 29 -8.16 3.08 -7.61
N THR A 30 -8.33 4.12 -6.82
CA THR A 30 -8.37 4.01 -5.36
C THR A 30 -9.76 3.66 -4.88
N VAL A 31 -9.88 2.97 -3.75
CA VAL A 31 -11.11 2.76 -3.01
C VAL A 31 -10.98 3.42 -1.64
N LYS A 32 -12.09 3.61 -0.93
CA LYS A 32 -12.02 4.14 0.44
C LYS A 32 -11.11 3.29 1.29
N GLN A 33 -10.21 3.95 2.00
CA GLN A 33 -9.17 3.30 2.78
C GLN A 33 -8.72 4.18 3.94
N GLU A 34 -8.28 3.53 5.01
CA GLU A 34 -7.49 4.14 6.08
C GLU A 34 -6.03 3.82 5.83
N VAL A 35 -5.17 4.82 5.99
CA VAL A 35 -3.76 4.73 5.61
C VAL A 35 -2.85 5.25 6.71
N THR A 36 -1.67 4.63 6.79
CA THR A 36 -0.53 5.09 7.58
C THR A 36 0.70 5.14 6.70
N CYS A 37 1.85 5.50 7.26
CA CYS A 37 3.12 5.46 6.53
C CYS A 37 3.63 4.05 6.23
N VAL A 38 3.00 3.00 6.78
CA VAL A 38 3.42 1.59 6.67
C VAL A 38 2.27 0.64 6.36
N SER A 39 1.05 1.12 6.14
CA SER A 39 -0.08 0.24 5.88
C SER A 39 -1.21 0.90 5.10
N VAL A 40 -1.95 0.06 4.38
CA VAL A 40 -3.18 0.41 3.67
C VAL A 40 -4.28 -0.55 4.09
N LYS A 41 -5.38 -0.02 4.63
CA LYS A 41 -6.57 -0.79 5.01
C LYS A 41 -7.77 -0.35 4.20
N PHE A 42 -8.19 -1.17 3.26
CA PHE A 42 -9.38 -0.90 2.44
C PHE A 42 -10.67 -1.06 3.23
N ASP A 43 -11.66 -0.23 2.93
CA ASP A 43 -13.04 -0.43 3.35
C ASP A 43 -13.68 -1.56 2.51
N ASP A 44 -14.10 -2.64 3.15
CA ASP A 44 -14.64 -3.82 2.47
C ASP A 44 -15.89 -3.51 1.64
N GLY A 45 -16.74 -2.59 2.13
CA GLY A 45 -17.93 -2.15 1.40
C GLY A 45 -17.55 -1.40 0.13
N ALA A 46 -16.56 -0.50 0.22
CA ALA A 46 -16.07 0.24 -0.94
C ALA A 46 -15.38 -0.66 -1.97
N VAL A 47 -14.69 -1.71 -1.53
CA VAL A 47 -14.13 -2.74 -2.44
C VAL A 47 -15.25 -3.48 -3.18
N ALA A 48 -16.30 -3.89 -2.46
CA ALA A 48 -17.46 -4.56 -3.06
C ALA A 48 -18.14 -3.65 -4.09
N ASP A 49 -18.44 -2.40 -3.72
CA ASP A 49 -19.05 -1.40 -4.62
C ASP A 49 -18.18 -1.16 -5.88
N PHE A 50 -16.86 -1.09 -5.70
CA PHE A 50 -15.94 -0.97 -6.83
C PHE A 50 -16.02 -2.17 -7.75
N PHE A 51 -16.02 -3.39 -7.21
CA PHE A 51 -16.08 -4.61 -8.02
C PHE A 51 -17.41 -4.71 -8.79
N ASP A 52 -18.53 -4.40 -8.14
CA ASP A 52 -19.83 -4.37 -8.79
C ASP A 52 -19.87 -3.35 -9.93
N ALA A 53 -19.34 -2.15 -9.70
CA ALA A 53 -19.25 -1.13 -10.74
C ALA A 53 -18.39 -1.57 -11.95
N GLN A 54 -17.29 -2.31 -11.73
CA GLN A 54 -16.48 -2.83 -12.82
C GLN A 54 -17.23 -3.92 -13.63
N VAL A 55 -17.96 -4.78 -12.94
CA VAL A 55 -18.80 -5.80 -13.59
C VAL A 55 -19.92 -5.15 -14.41
N ASP A 56 -20.57 -4.11 -13.90
CA ASP A 56 -21.59 -3.36 -14.62
C ASP A 56 -21.06 -2.67 -15.89
N LEU A 57 -19.78 -2.30 -15.89
CA LEU A 57 -19.07 -1.83 -17.08
C LEU A 57 -18.70 -2.94 -18.07
N GLY A 58 -19.06 -4.19 -17.78
CA GLY A 58 -18.78 -5.35 -18.62
C GLY A 58 -17.34 -5.87 -18.52
N ARG A 59 -16.55 -5.42 -17.53
CA ARG A 59 -15.19 -5.91 -17.29
C ARG A 59 -15.21 -7.27 -16.60
N LYS A 60 -14.20 -8.09 -16.89
CA LYS A 60 -14.02 -9.37 -16.21
C LYS A 60 -13.14 -9.19 -14.97
N PRO A 61 -13.33 -10.01 -13.92
CA PRO A 61 -12.50 -9.92 -12.70
C PRO A 61 -10.99 -9.95 -12.94
N GLU A 62 -10.55 -10.62 -14.00
CA GLU A 62 -9.14 -10.66 -14.38
C GLU A 62 -8.58 -9.29 -14.76
N GLN A 63 -9.43 -8.34 -15.15
CA GLN A 63 -9.03 -7.01 -15.59
C GLN A 63 -8.92 -5.99 -14.46
N PHE A 64 -9.60 -6.20 -13.32
CA PHE A 64 -9.65 -5.19 -12.25
C PHE A 64 -9.38 -5.73 -10.84
N ALA A 65 -9.39 -7.06 -10.64
CA ALA A 65 -9.28 -7.68 -9.33
C ALA A 65 -8.06 -8.61 -9.22
N ARG A 66 -6.98 -8.33 -9.95
CA ARG A 66 -5.78 -9.19 -9.98
C ARG A 66 -4.48 -8.46 -9.70
N ILE A 67 -4.44 -7.14 -9.84
CA ILE A 67 -3.26 -6.35 -9.55
C ILE A 67 -3.57 -5.42 -8.39
N TRP A 68 -2.99 -5.74 -7.24
CA TRP A 68 -2.97 -4.85 -6.09
C TRP A 68 -1.76 -3.95 -6.19
N LEU A 69 -2.00 -2.65 -6.32
CA LEU A 69 -0.97 -1.64 -6.40
C LEU A 69 -1.04 -0.74 -5.17
N HIS A 70 0.08 -0.54 -4.50
CA HIS A 70 0.19 0.46 -3.45
C HIS A 70 1.52 1.21 -3.55
N SER A 71 1.60 2.33 -2.86
CA SER A 71 2.80 3.15 -2.81
C SER A 71 3.49 3.00 -1.47
N HIS A 72 4.83 3.06 -1.48
CA HIS A 72 5.64 3.28 -0.30
C HIS A 72 6.11 4.74 -0.28
N PRO A 73 5.97 5.45 0.83
CA PRO A 73 6.46 6.83 0.96
C PRO A 73 7.98 6.90 1.03
N GLY A 74 8.65 5.81 1.42
CA GLY A 74 10.10 5.65 1.42
C GLY A 74 10.69 5.29 0.06
N ASP A 75 11.97 4.98 0.04
CA ASP A 75 12.73 4.64 -1.17
C ASP A 75 12.84 3.14 -1.45
N SER A 76 12.39 2.28 -0.52
CA SER A 76 12.32 0.83 -0.71
C SER A 76 11.01 0.42 -1.40
N PRO A 77 11.07 -0.25 -2.56
CA PRO A 77 9.89 -0.84 -3.18
C PRO A 77 9.59 -2.27 -2.69
N GLU A 78 10.42 -2.83 -1.81
CA GLU A 78 10.23 -4.19 -1.32
C GLU A 78 8.97 -4.27 -0.44
N PRO A 79 8.10 -5.28 -0.64
CA PRO A 79 6.91 -5.46 0.19
C PRO A 79 7.28 -5.73 1.65
N SER A 80 6.53 -5.14 2.55
CA SER A 80 6.60 -5.44 3.99
C SER A 80 5.97 -6.80 4.30
N ALA A 81 6.15 -7.29 5.53
CA ALA A 81 5.47 -8.49 6.02
C ALA A 81 3.94 -8.33 6.01
N ILE A 82 3.43 -7.13 6.31
CA ILE A 82 2.00 -6.80 6.27
C ILE A 82 1.47 -6.90 4.84
N ASP A 83 2.24 -6.44 3.84
CA ASP A 83 1.87 -6.57 2.44
C ASP A 83 1.80 -8.04 2.01
N GLU A 84 2.78 -8.84 2.42
CA GLU A 84 2.82 -10.26 2.12
C GLU A 84 1.62 -11.01 2.72
N GLU A 85 1.29 -10.74 3.96
CA GLU A 85 0.13 -11.33 4.63
C GLU A 85 -1.17 -10.89 3.96
N THR A 86 -1.33 -9.59 3.69
CA THR A 86 -2.48 -9.04 3.00
C THR A 86 -2.63 -9.65 1.61
N PHE A 87 -1.54 -9.71 0.84
CA PHE A 87 -1.54 -10.31 -0.49
C PHE A 87 -1.89 -11.80 -0.45
N GLN A 88 -1.36 -12.54 0.53
CA GLN A 88 -1.69 -13.94 0.74
C GLN A 88 -3.17 -14.12 1.12
N ARG A 89 -3.67 -13.32 2.04
CA ARG A 89 -5.06 -13.39 2.54
C ARG A 89 -6.07 -13.06 1.46
N VAL A 90 -5.84 -11.97 0.71
CA VAL A 90 -6.82 -11.45 -0.26
C VAL A 90 -6.71 -12.16 -1.61
N PHE A 91 -5.49 -12.39 -2.10
CA PHE A 91 -5.24 -12.90 -3.45
C PHE A 91 -4.76 -14.36 -3.47
N GLY A 92 -4.56 -14.97 -2.31
CA GLY A 92 -3.98 -16.30 -2.18
C GLY A 92 -4.76 -17.41 -2.90
N HIS A 93 -6.06 -17.25 -3.09
CA HIS A 93 -6.92 -18.21 -3.80
C HIS A 93 -7.14 -17.86 -5.29
N CYS A 94 -6.62 -16.73 -5.75
CA CYS A 94 -6.71 -16.37 -7.16
C CYS A 94 -5.84 -17.29 -8.03
N GLN A 95 -6.28 -17.56 -9.26
CA GLN A 95 -5.47 -18.32 -10.20
C GLN A 95 -4.13 -17.62 -10.47
N TRP A 96 -4.14 -16.31 -10.50
CA TRP A 96 -2.97 -15.45 -10.55
C TRP A 96 -3.30 -14.10 -9.93
N ALA A 97 -2.28 -13.42 -9.44
CA ALA A 97 -2.37 -12.03 -8.99
C ALA A 97 -0.98 -11.39 -9.02
N VAL A 98 -0.95 -10.06 -9.04
CA VAL A 98 0.29 -9.26 -8.98
C VAL A 98 0.25 -8.37 -7.75
N LEU A 99 1.32 -8.44 -6.97
CA LEU A 99 1.67 -7.44 -5.97
C LEU A 99 2.57 -6.41 -6.64
N PHE A 100 2.15 -5.15 -6.64
CA PHE A 100 2.89 -4.06 -7.28
C PHE A 100 3.08 -2.89 -6.33
N VAL A 101 4.32 -2.59 -6.01
CA VAL A 101 4.72 -1.48 -5.14
C VAL A 101 5.43 -0.40 -5.94
N VAL A 102 5.11 0.86 -5.65
CA VAL A 102 5.76 2.04 -6.24
C VAL A 102 6.35 2.89 -5.12
N ALA A 103 7.66 2.94 -5.03
CA ALA A 103 8.40 3.72 -4.05
C ALA A 103 8.94 5.05 -4.62
N GLN A 104 9.68 5.80 -3.80
CA GLN A 104 10.38 7.02 -4.24
C GLN A 104 11.35 6.73 -5.39
N ASP A 105 11.79 7.79 -6.08
CA ASP A 105 12.72 7.71 -7.22
C ASP A 105 12.26 6.80 -8.36
N ASN A 106 10.94 6.56 -8.48
CA ASN A 106 10.35 5.66 -9.48
C ASN A 106 10.81 4.19 -9.33
N LYS A 107 11.31 3.83 -8.17
CA LYS A 107 11.62 2.43 -7.88
C LYS A 107 10.32 1.64 -7.81
N THR A 108 10.34 0.43 -8.33
CA THR A 108 9.16 -0.43 -8.36
C THR A 108 9.51 -1.86 -8.02
N TYR A 109 8.56 -2.53 -7.42
CA TYR A 109 8.57 -3.97 -7.25
C TYR A 109 7.28 -4.53 -7.84
N ALA A 110 7.38 -5.56 -8.67
CA ALA A 110 6.21 -6.27 -9.16
C ALA A 110 6.47 -7.77 -9.12
N ARG A 111 5.55 -8.50 -8.51
CA ARG A 111 5.62 -9.94 -8.41
C ARG A 111 4.32 -10.57 -8.84
N LEU A 112 4.38 -11.34 -9.92
CA LEU A 112 3.31 -12.22 -10.36
C LEU A 112 3.35 -13.52 -9.57
N ARG A 113 2.27 -13.84 -8.91
CA ARG A 113 2.00 -15.14 -8.32
C ARG A 113 0.94 -15.87 -9.12
N PHE A 114 1.07 -17.17 -9.27
CA PHE A 114 0.11 -18.02 -9.96
C PHE A 114 -0.06 -19.36 -9.25
N ASN A 115 -1.29 -19.88 -9.26
CA ASN A 115 -1.71 -21.11 -8.57
C ASN A 115 -2.11 -22.20 -9.58
N VAL A 116 -1.51 -22.21 -10.77
CA VAL A 116 -1.75 -23.23 -11.79
C VAL A 116 -0.66 -24.30 -11.70
N GLY A 117 -1.06 -25.58 -11.76
CA GLY A 117 -0.15 -26.69 -11.55
C GLY A 117 0.45 -26.70 -10.13
N PRO A 118 1.78 -26.75 -9.97
CA PRO A 118 2.41 -26.68 -8.65
C PRO A 118 2.38 -25.27 -8.04
N GLY A 119 1.92 -24.26 -8.79
CA GLY A 119 2.00 -22.86 -8.40
C GLY A 119 3.42 -22.30 -8.45
N GLY A 120 3.53 -21.00 -8.28
CA GLY A 120 4.84 -20.32 -8.26
C GLY A 120 4.69 -18.81 -8.26
N GLN A 121 5.85 -18.14 -8.24
CA GLN A 121 5.93 -16.70 -8.34
C GLN A 121 7.17 -16.28 -9.12
N VAL A 122 7.08 -15.11 -9.76
CA VAL A 122 8.16 -14.53 -10.56
C VAL A 122 8.16 -13.02 -10.42
N LEU A 123 9.34 -12.43 -10.28
CA LEU A 123 9.50 -10.98 -10.38
C LEU A 123 9.30 -10.55 -11.85
N VAL A 124 8.46 -9.54 -12.03
CA VAL A 124 8.12 -8.99 -13.34
C VAL A 124 8.75 -7.61 -13.47
N PRO A 125 9.63 -7.39 -14.44
CA PRO A 125 10.15 -6.06 -14.69
C PRO A 125 9.02 -5.13 -15.14
N THR A 126 9.02 -3.90 -14.62
CA THR A 126 8.03 -2.89 -14.97
C THR A 126 8.63 -1.83 -15.88
N ALA A 127 7.83 -1.33 -16.80
CA ALA A 127 8.23 -0.24 -17.69
C ALA A 127 7.03 0.65 -18.01
N ILE A 128 7.30 1.93 -18.27
CA ILE A 128 6.29 2.83 -18.81
C ILE A 128 6.23 2.59 -20.31
N ASP A 129 5.05 2.25 -20.83
CA ASP A 129 4.85 2.08 -22.26
C ASP A 129 4.54 3.43 -22.92
N TYR A 130 5.54 4.01 -23.54
CA TYR A 130 5.42 5.23 -24.33
C TYR A 130 4.87 5.01 -25.75
N GLY A 131 4.56 3.79 -26.12
CA GLY A 131 3.96 3.44 -27.42
C GLY A 131 2.46 3.75 -27.50
N HIS A 132 1.84 4.02 -26.37
CA HIS A 132 0.43 4.40 -26.29
C HIS A 132 0.28 5.85 -25.82
N ASP A 133 -0.77 6.52 -26.32
CA ASP A 133 -1.08 7.88 -25.90
C ASP A 133 -1.52 7.90 -24.43
N PHE A 134 -0.94 8.81 -23.65
CA PHE A 134 -1.41 9.12 -22.30
C PHE A 134 -2.51 10.15 -22.36
N GLY A 135 -3.56 9.95 -21.57
CA GLY A 135 -4.53 10.99 -21.30
C GLY A 135 -3.89 12.21 -20.62
N PRO A 136 -4.50 13.38 -20.70
CA PRO A 136 -4.01 14.56 -19.98
C PRO A 136 -4.05 14.33 -18.48
N SER A 137 -3.03 14.80 -17.76
CA SER A 137 -3.03 14.81 -16.29
C SER A 137 -4.15 15.71 -15.79
N SER A 138 -5.02 15.17 -14.94
CA SER A 138 -6.12 15.91 -14.34
C SER A 138 -5.96 15.95 -12.83
N HIS A 139 -5.14 16.89 -12.35
CA HIS A 139 -4.87 17.03 -10.91
C HIS A 139 -6.15 17.32 -10.11
N GLU A 140 -7.11 18.06 -10.66
CA GLU A 140 -8.38 18.34 -9.98
C GLU A 140 -9.19 17.06 -9.72
N LEU A 141 -9.25 16.15 -10.70
CA LEU A 141 -9.94 14.86 -10.53
C LEU A 141 -9.20 13.96 -9.54
N TRP A 142 -7.87 13.91 -9.64
CA TRP A 142 -7.05 13.13 -8.72
C TRP A 142 -7.09 13.67 -7.29
N ASP A 143 -7.15 15.00 -7.11
CA ASP A 143 -7.35 15.62 -5.79
C ASP A 143 -8.71 15.26 -5.21
N ALA A 144 -9.76 15.29 -6.03
CA ALA A 144 -11.11 14.90 -5.61
C ALA A 144 -11.17 13.41 -5.23
N GLU A 145 -10.53 12.54 -6.01
CA GLU A 145 -10.44 11.10 -5.72
C GLU A 145 -9.68 10.85 -4.43
N TYR A 146 -8.52 11.50 -4.25
CA TYR A 146 -7.73 11.40 -3.02
C TYR A 146 -8.55 11.81 -1.80
N ALA A 147 -9.18 12.99 -1.85
CA ALA A 147 -9.98 13.50 -0.75
C ALA A 147 -11.21 12.64 -0.42
N ALA A 148 -11.76 11.93 -1.41
CA ALA A 148 -12.93 11.06 -1.21
C ALA A 148 -12.56 9.69 -0.63
N ASN A 149 -11.38 9.17 -0.96
CA ASN A 149 -11.02 7.78 -0.71
C ASN A 149 -9.92 7.59 0.33
N ILE A 150 -9.01 8.56 0.49
CA ILE A 150 -7.85 8.38 1.36
C ILE A 150 -8.07 9.12 2.68
N LYS A 151 -8.08 8.38 3.77
CA LYS A 151 -8.19 8.91 5.11
C LYS A 151 -6.98 8.46 5.92
N ALA A 152 -6.20 9.41 6.40
CA ALA A 152 -5.17 9.09 7.39
C ALA A 152 -5.84 8.48 8.63
N ALA A 153 -5.27 7.43 9.16
CA ALA A 153 -5.78 6.82 10.38
C ALA A 153 -5.77 7.84 11.52
N ASP A 154 -6.88 7.93 12.25
CA ASP A 154 -6.96 8.79 13.42
C ASP A 154 -6.12 8.15 14.56
N TRP A 155 -5.01 8.75 14.90
CA TRP A 155 -4.19 8.32 16.02
C TRP A 155 -4.94 8.65 17.32
N PRO A 156 -5.20 7.69 18.20
CA PRO A 156 -5.70 8.01 19.52
C PRO A 156 -4.62 8.80 20.26
N THR A 157 -4.86 10.09 20.47
CA THR A 157 -4.00 10.98 21.24
C THR A 157 -4.06 10.67 22.74
N ASN A 158 -3.87 9.43 23.12
CA ASN A 158 -3.58 9.11 24.52
C ASN A 158 -2.07 9.30 24.70
N GLN A 159 -1.74 10.52 25.10
CA GLN A 159 -0.38 10.94 25.41
C GLN A 159 0.23 10.07 26.50
N ILE A 160 1.01 9.08 26.10
CA ILE A 160 2.11 8.62 26.93
C ILE A 160 3.27 9.54 26.59
N VAL A 161 3.57 10.50 27.47
CA VAL A 161 4.71 11.41 27.31
C VAL A 161 5.97 10.60 27.69
N PRO A 162 6.89 10.30 26.76
CA PRO A 162 8.12 9.60 27.09
C PRO A 162 9.04 10.49 27.94
N GLU A 163 9.68 9.92 28.93
CA GLU A 163 10.78 10.58 29.64
C GLU A 163 12.03 10.65 28.74
N LYS A 164 12.74 11.76 28.82
CA LYS A 164 13.64 12.36 27.82
C LYS A 164 14.94 11.61 27.49
N ASP A 165 15.23 10.41 28.04
CA ASP A 165 16.55 9.76 27.94
C ASP A 165 16.53 8.25 27.61
N THR A 166 15.50 7.74 26.93
CA THR A 166 15.43 6.31 26.58
C THR A 166 15.92 6.04 25.15
N PRO A 167 16.78 5.02 24.93
CA PRO A 167 17.26 4.69 23.58
C PRO A 167 16.11 4.17 22.68
N VAL A 168 16.24 4.44 21.38
CA VAL A 168 15.27 4.17 20.28
C VAL A 168 14.81 2.71 20.13
N HIS A 169 15.20 1.81 21.02
CA HIS A 169 14.88 0.38 20.96
C HIS A 169 13.72 -0.05 21.88
N ASP A 170 13.05 0.88 22.54
CA ASP A 170 11.99 0.56 23.48
C ASP A 170 10.65 1.07 22.95
N LEU A 171 9.91 0.18 22.27
CA LEU A 171 8.60 0.48 21.68
C LEU A 171 7.55 0.95 22.70
N ASP A 172 7.73 0.64 23.99
CA ASP A 172 6.81 1.06 25.05
C ASP A 172 6.79 2.58 25.25
N ASN A 173 7.74 3.30 24.64
CA ASN A 173 7.87 4.77 24.74
C ASN A 173 7.39 5.53 23.51
N TYR A 174 6.92 4.85 22.46
CA TYR A 174 6.38 5.49 21.27
C TYR A 174 4.87 5.33 21.19
N ALA A 175 4.16 6.41 20.85
CA ALA A 175 2.72 6.36 20.62
C ALA A 175 2.44 5.82 19.22
N PHE A 176 2.27 4.51 19.12
CA PHE A 176 1.78 3.85 17.92
C PHE A 176 0.27 3.61 17.97
N PRO A 177 -0.43 3.47 16.84
CA PRO A 177 -1.81 2.99 16.83
C PRO A 177 -1.91 1.61 17.48
N TYR A 178 -3.02 1.36 18.17
CA TYR A 178 -3.27 0.05 18.76
C TYR A 178 -3.24 -1.06 17.69
N ASP A 179 -3.80 -0.82 16.52
CA ASP A 179 -3.79 -1.77 15.41
C ASP A 179 -2.36 -2.11 14.96
N PHE A 180 -1.49 -1.10 14.88
CA PHE A 180 -0.07 -1.31 14.58
C PHE A 180 0.63 -2.13 15.67
N LEU A 181 0.37 -1.84 16.95
CA LEU A 181 0.98 -2.58 18.06
C LEU A 181 0.53 -4.04 18.09
N ASP A 182 -0.74 -4.30 17.81
CA ASP A 182 -1.27 -5.67 17.72
C ASP A 182 -0.65 -6.43 16.54
N GLU A 183 -0.53 -5.81 15.38
CA GLU A 183 0.12 -6.38 14.21
C GLU A 183 1.62 -6.59 14.45
N PHE A 184 2.29 -5.57 15.00
CA PHE A 184 3.71 -5.64 15.32
C PHE A 184 4.02 -6.75 16.35
N GLN A 185 3.16 -6.97 17.34
CA GLN A 185 3.34 -8.07 18.31
C GLN A 185 3.18 -9.44 17.67
N GLN A 186 2.43 -9.57 16.58
CA GLN A 186 2.23 -10.84 15.86
C GLN A 186 3.33 -11.13 14.84
N MET A 187 4.18 -10.14 14.50
CA MET A 187 5.30 -10.32 13.57
C MET A 187 6.39 -11.22 14.15
N GLU A 188 7.08 -11.95 13.29
CA GLU A 188 8.29 -12.68 13.65
C GLU A 188 9.42 -11.71 14.07
N PRO A 189 10.37 -12.12 14.93
CA PRO A 189 11.41 -11.23 15.44
C PRO A 189 12.25 -10.52 14.36
N ALA A 190 12.49 -11.18 13.22
CA ALA A 190 13.24 -10.59 12.12
C ALA A 190 12.46 -9.49 11.40
N GLU A 191 11.15 -9.67 11.30
CA GLU A 191 10.22 -8.71 10.69
C GLU A 191 10.07 -7.47 11.57
N ARG A 192 9.94 -7.65 12.88
CA ARG A 192 9.91 -6.53 13.84
C ARG A 192 11.17 -5.70 13.75
N GLN A 193 12.33 -6.35 13.62
CA GLN A 193 13.61 -5.65 13.51
C GLN A 193 13.67 -4.82 12.22
N PHE A 194 13.17 -5.36 11.11
CA PHE A 194 13.12 -4.63 9.84
C PHE A 194 12.23 -3.38 9.93
N VAL A 195 11.03 -3.52 10.52
CA VAL A 195 10.12 -2.37 10.74
C VAL A 195 10.76 -1.32 11.66
N LEU A 196 11.46 -1.76 12.71
CA LEU A 196 12.18 -0.86 13.62
C LEU A 196 13.32 -0.12 12.92
N ASP A 197 14.07 -0.82 12.06
CA ASP A 197 15.17 -0.22 11.31
C ASP A 197 14.64 0.80 10.30
N GLU A 198 13.52 0.51 9.61
CA GLU A 198 12.86 1.47 8.72
C GLU A 198 12.34 2.71 9.46
N LEU A 199 11.71 2.51 10.61
CA LEU A 199 11.22 3.62 11.44
C LEU A 199 12.39 4.46 12.03
N ALA A 200 13.52 3.81 12.34
CA ALA A 200 14.72 4.50 12.85
C ALA A 200 15.41 5.35 11.77
N ASP A 201 15.32 4.94 10.51
CA ASP A 201 15.88 5.68 9.36
C ASP A 201 14.99 6.86 8.93
N ARG A 202 13.80 7.03 9.55
CA ARG A 202 12.83 8.08 9.28
C ARG A 202 12.64 9.04 10.46
N PRO A 203 13.68 9.82 10.85
CA PRO A 203 13.58 10.79 11.95
C PRO A 203 12.53 11.89 11.69
N ASP A 204 12.14 12.10 10.45
CA ASP A 204 11.10 13.01 10.00
C ASP A 204 9.69 12.60 10.45
N LEU A 205 9.49 11.33 10.78
CA LEU A 205 8.22 10.82 11.29
C LEU A 205 8.00 11.09 12.79
N TRP A 206 9.01 11.61 13.48
CA TRP A 206 8.96 11.80 14.92
C TRP A 206 9.00 13.29 15.28
N ASP A 207 8.09 13.73 16.15
CA ASP A 207 8.19 15.06 16.73
C ASP A 207 9.30 15.13 17.82
N GLU A 208 9.54 16.35 18.33
CA GLU A 208 10.54 16.58 19.39
C GLU A 208 10.25 15.80 20.71
N LYS A 209 9.09 15.15 20.82
CA LYS A 209 8.65 14.37 21.98
C LYS A 209 8.66 12.87 21.72
N GLY A 210 9.11 12.43 20.54
CA GLY A 210 9.11 11.02 20.15
C GLY A 210 7.68 10.50 19.80
N VAL A 211 6.78 11.39 19.45
CA VAL A 211 5.46 11.04 18.92
C VAL A 211 5.54 11.09 17.41
N MET A 212 5.01 10.07 16.72
CA MET A 212 4.99 10.07 15.28
C MET A 212 4.23 11.31 14.79
N ALA A 213 4.91 12.15 14.02
CA ALA A 213 4.31 13.34 13.44
C ALA A 213 3.39 12.91 12.28
N VAL A 214 2.10 13.13 12.41
CA VAL A 214 1.09 12.86 11.38
C VAL A 214 0.91 14.10 10.51
#